data_11c55fafa0b9cfa82cc7bf956091e037
#
_entry.id   11c55fafa0b9cfa82cc7bf956091e037
#
_cell.length_a   1.000
_cell.length_b   1.000
_cell.length_c   1.000
_cell.angle_alpha   90.00
_cell.angle_beta   90.00
_cell.angle_gamma   90.00
#
_symmetry.space_group_name_H-M   'P 1'
#
loop_
_entity.id
_entity.type
_entity.pdbx_description
1 polymer ?
#
loop_
_entity_poly.entity_id
_entity_poly.type
_entity_poly.pdbx_seq_one_letter_code
_entity_poly.pdbx_strand_id
1 'polypeptide(L)'
;MNIVLFNNDLRISDHQPLTEAARAGEVLPVYVVEPSQWKGTPLSARHFQFVVESLEELSKGIEEKGGELFLAIGKIETVLDKLLDTYDSINLFAHNDSRLMEKIKEWAQQNQQLLFSFGPDLENISVKLFNNRLNSYLKEPIAEVPNRIDVPSKTPDFLFADFKKLNNFRVKGSKIRFGQQGGEMKAIETLDSFLEGRFANYIENQQKPLPSSLSSSRLSAYITWGNISVRYIYQKADEKLQACELEEDKIQLAEFLSKLTARVKICCMKMQHQQMAGVRGIKTDWNEDWFQRWLQGRTGIPIIDAAMRSLEKTGWMNFSLRAMVTSFIANTLLLDEKKPSAALAELYLDYEPAVHDFYIQQQAGMIGRMKIIDPVKVGRQLDPDGTFIRRYIPELSKLPDEYIHEPWLYPAFYQLGYEAPMVDVNKAYKNARLQYQAIRNEGKPGRKKEEGETEQLSFDI
;
A
#
# COMPACT_ATOMS: atom_id res chain seq x y z
N MET A 1 4.83 -21.12 27.51
CA MET A 1 4.11 -21.35 26.24
C MET A 1 4.69 -20.43 25.17
N ASN A 2 4.99 -20.94 23.95
CA ASN A 2 5.46 -20.11 22.83
C ASN A 2 4.25 -19.59 22.05
N ILE A 3 4.16 -18.27 21.88
CA ILE A 3 3.06 -17.61 21.19
C ILE A 3 3.62 -16.88 19.98
N VAL A 4 3.15 -17.23 18.79
CA VAL A 4 3.46 -16.50 17.56
C VAL A 4 2.36 -15.50 17.28
N LEU A 5 2.71 -14.22 17.30
CA LEU A 5 1.78 -13.11 17.05
C LEU A 5 1.84 -12.68 15.59
N PHE A 6 0.84 -13.10 14.82
CA PHE A 6 0.64 -12.61 13.46
C PHE A 6 -0.01 -11.24 13.43
N ASN A 7 0.39 -10.40 12.49
CA ASN A 7 -0.23 -9.10 12.24
C ASN A 7 -0.24 -8.74 10.74
N ASN A 8 0.82 -8.16 10.22
CA ASN A 8 1.03 -7.85 8.80
C ASN A 8 2.09 -8.77 8.16
N ASP A 9 2.07 -10.03 8.54
CA ASP A 9 2.97 -11.11 8.11
C ASP A 9 2.20 -12.42 7.87
N LEU A 10 1.06 -12.31 7.16
CA LEU A 10 0.06 -13.36 7.00
C LEU A 10 0.49 -14.44 5.99
N ARG A 11 1.53 -15.23 6.36
CA ARG A 11 2.14 -16.29 5.58
C ARG A 11 2.82 -17.33 6.48
N ILE A 12 3.12 -18.49 5.92
CA ILE A 12 3.97 -19.52 6.58
C ILE A 12 5.38 -19.57 6.00
N SER A 13 5.55 -19.25 4.71
CA SER A 13 6.86 -19.23 4.06
C SER A 13 7.67 -18.01 4.48
N ASP A 14 8.98 -18.19 4.71
CA ASP A 14 9.86 -17.13 5.19
C ASP A 14 9.32 -16.42 6.44
N HIS A 15 8.76 -17.21 7.38
CA HIS A 15 8.21 -16.71 8.62
C HIS A 15 9.06 -17.12 9.83
N GLN A 16 10.15 -16.40 10.05
CA GLN A 16 11.14 -16.75 11.07
C GLN A 16 10.55 -16.88 12.49
N PRO A 17 9.61 -16.01 12.96
CA PRO A 17 8.94 -16.20 14.25
C PRO A 17 8.28 -17.57 14.40
N LEU A 18 7.57 -18.05 13.37
CA LEU A 18 6.90 -19.35 13.40
C LEU A 18 7.92 -20.51 13.42
N THR A 19 8.97 -20.40 12.60
CA THR A 19 10.03 -21.43 12.53
C THR A 19 10.75 -21.57 13.86
N GLU A 20 11.14 -20.48 14.50
CA GLU A 20 11.87 -20.53 15.75
C GLU A 20 10.97 -20.92 16.93
N ALA A 21 9.71 -20.49 16.94
CA ALA A 21 8.76 -20.94 17.96
C ALA A 21 8.50 -22.44 17.87
N ALA A 22 8.34 -22.99 16.66
CA ALA A 22 8.14 -24.43 16.44
C ALA A 22 9.36 -25.27 16.84
N ARG A 23 10.57 -24.73 16.68
CA ARG A 23 11.80 -25.38 17.19
C ARG A 23 11.88 -25.38 18.72
N ALA A 24 11.30 -24.37 19.36
CA ALA A 24 11.29 -24.22 20.82
C ALA A 24 10.27 -25.11 21.54
N GLY A 25 9.31 -25.70 20.83
CA GLY A 25 8.29 -26.60 21.40
C GLY A 25 6.88 -26.30 20.94
N GLU A 26 5.89 -26.54 21.81
CA GLU A 26 4.48 -26.26 21.52
C GLU A 26 4.26 -24.77 21.19
N VAL A 27 3.45 -24.51 20.17
CA VAL A 27 3.20 -23.17 19.61
C VAL A 27 1.72 -22.87 19.61
N LEU A 28 1.37 -21.65 20.04
CA LEU A 28 0.04 -21.05 19.88
C LEU A 28 0.13 -19.93 18.83
N PRO A 29 -0.22 -20.18 17.56
CA PRO A 29 -0.30 -19.17 16.52
C PRO A 29 -1.55 -18.29 16.75
N VAL A 30 -1.38 -16.98 16.94
CA VAL A 30 -2.47 -16.07 17.30
C VAL A 30 -2.51 -14.86 16.38
N TYR A 31 -3.69 -14.51 15.86
CA TYR A 31 -3.97 -13.24 15.24
C TYR A 31 -4.97 -12.45 16.08
N VAL A 32 -4.64 -11.22 16.43
CA VAL A 32 -5.51 -10.35 17.22
C VAL A 32 -6.13 -9.28 16.32
N VAL A 33 -7.46 -9.30 16.18
CA VAL A 33 -8.21 -8.19 15.59
C VAL A 33 -8.26 -7.06 16.63
N GLU A 34 -7.26 -6.19 16.58
CA GLU A 34 -7.11 -5.05 17.49
C GLU A 34 -8.03 -3.90 17.07
N PRO A 35 -9.09 -3.55 17.84
CA PRO A 35 -10.06 -2.55 17.41
C PRO A 35 -9.47 -1.19 17.08
N SER A 36 -8.37 -0.79 17.71
CA SER A 36 -7.72 0.51 17.44
C SER A 36 -7.05 0.57 16.07
N GLN A 37 -6.73 -0.57 15.46
CA GLN A 37 -6.21 -0.61 14.08
C GLN A 37 -7.32 -0.40 13.05
N TRP A 38 -8.56 -0.77 13.34
CA TRP A 38 -9.68 -0.77 12.40
C TRP A 38 -10.67 0.37 12.60
N LYS A 39 -10.80 0.89 13.83
CA LYS A 39 -11.76 1.95 14.18
C LYS A 39 -11.06 3.28 14.33
N GLY A 40 -11.55 4.31 13.63
CA GLY A 40 -10.94 5.64 13.64
C GLY A 40 -9.67 5.77 12.78
N THR A 41 -9.33 4.74 12.00
CA THR A 41 -8.22 4.73 11.06
C THR A 41 -8.72 4.76 9.61
N PRO A 42 -7.86 4.96 8.61
CA PRO A 42 -8.23 4.82 7.20
C PRO A 42 -8.55 3.38 6.76
N LEU A 43 -8.24 2.36 7.56
CA LEU A 43 -8.56 0.98 7.21
C LEU A 43 -10.08 0.77 7.08
N SER A 44 -10.49 0.09 6.03
CA SER A 44 -11.89 -0.06 5.62
C SER A 44 -12.29 -1.52 5.37
N ALA A 45 -13.56 -1.77 5.09
CA ALA A 45 -14.10 -3.12 4.89
C ALA A 45 -13.39 -3.91 3.78
N ARG A 46 -12.80 -3.24 2.77
CA ARG A 46 -12.01 -3.91 1.72
C ARG A 46 -10.68 -4.46 2.22
N HIS A 47 -10.02 -3.71 3.12
CA HIS A 47 -8.79 -4.18 3.77
C HIS A 47 -9.10 -5.34 4.71
N PHE A 48 -10.18 -5.23 5.48
CA PHE A 48 -10.60 -6.31 6.38
C PHE A 48 -10.97 -7.58 5.62
N GLN A 49 -11.65 -7.45 4.48
CA GLN A 49 -11.94 -8.56 3.58
C GLN A 49 -10.65 -9.26 3.12
N PHE A 50 -9.66 -8.50 2.65
CA PHE A 50 -8.38 -9.04 2.20
C PHE A 50 -7.62 -9.75 3.33
N VAL A 51 -7.64 -9.18 4.53
CA VAL A 51 -7.04 -9.80 5.73
C VAL A 51 -7.76 -11.09 6.11
N VAL A 52 -9.09 -11.12 6.09
CA VAL A 52 -9.85 -12.35 6.39
C VAL A 52 -9.53 -13.45 5.38
N GLU A 53 -9.51 -13.14 4.08
CA GLU A 53 -9.11 -14.07 3.02
C GLU A 53 -7.67 -14.61 3.27
N SER A 54 -6.75 -13.73 3.67
CA SER A 54 -5.36 -14.11 4.00
C SER A 54 -5.28 -15.01 5.25
N LEU A 55 -6.07 -14.72 6.27
CA LEU A 55 -6.13 -15.53 7.49
C LEU A 55 -6.74 -16.92 7.26
N GLU A 56 -7.77 -17.01 6.40
CA GLU A 56 -8.37 -18.30 6.02
C GLU A 56 -7.37 -19.20 5.30
N GLU A 57 -6.50 -18.63 4.46
CA GLU A 57 -5.45 -19.37 3.78
C GLU A 57 -4.30 -19.72 4.74
N LEU A 58 -3.88 -18.78 5.58
CA LEU A 58 -2.87 -19.00 6.63
C LEU A 58 -3.29 -20.13 7.58
N SER A 59 -4.58 -20.17 7.98
CA SER A 59 -5.12 -21.24 8.81
C SER A 59 -4.93 -22.61 8.18
N LYS A 60 -5.28 -22.74 6.90
CA LYS A 60 -5.07 -23.99 6.16
C LYS A 60 -3.60 -24.41 6.10
N GLY A 61 -2.70 -23.46 5.83
CA GLY A 61 -1.27 -23.72 5.81
C GLY A 61 -0.73 -24.19 7.16
N ILE A 62 -1.23 -23.61 8.27
CA ILE A 62 -0.89 -24.04 9.63
C ILE A 62 -1.48 -25.42 9.94
N GLU A 63 -2.73 -25.68 9.56
CA GLU A 63 -3.42 -26.98 9.73
C GLU A 63 -2.71 -28.12 8.98
N GLU A 64 -2.22 -27.88 7.78
CA GLU A 64 -1.42 -28.85 7.01
C GLU A 64 -0.11 -29.25 7.72
N LYS A 65 0.34 -28.41 8.67
CA LYS A 65 1.52 -28.68 9.51
C LYS A 65 1.14 -29.24 10.90
N GLY A 66 -0.14 -29.57 11.12
CA GLY A 66 -0.65 -30.11 12.39
C GLY A 66 -0.95 -29.06 13.44
N GLY A 67 -0.84 -27.77 13.10
CA GLY A 67 -1.17 -26.65 13.97
C GLY A 67 -2.63 -26.18 13.85
N GLU A 68 -2.95 -25.13 14.57
CA GLU A 68 -4.22 -24.42 14.49
C GLU A 68 -3.98 -22.92 14.65
N LEU A 69 -4.61 -22.08 13.80
CA LEU A 69 -4.58 -20.63 13.94
C LEU A 69 -5.71 -20.16 14.84
N PHE A 70 -5.35 -19.46 15.90
CA PHE A 70 -6.31 -18.89 16.85
C PHE A 70 -6.51 -17.41 16.61
N LEU A 71 -7.74 -16.96 16.76
CA LEU A 71 -8.16 -15.58 16.59
C LEU A 71 -8.65 -15.01 17.92
N ALA A 72 -8.39 -13.74 18.16
CA ALA A 72 -8.99 -12.97 19.26
C ALA A 72 -9.47 -11.61 18.76
N ILE A 73 -10.51 -11.05 19.37
CA ILE A 73 -10.97 -9.68 19.15
C ILE A 73 -10.79 -8.90 20.43
N GLY A 74 -9.93 -7.89 20.43
CA GLY A 74 -9.68 -7.07 21.62
C GLY A 74 -8.38 -6.31 21.57
N LYS A 75 -8.07 -5.58 22.62
CA LYS A 75 -6.77 -4.92 22.77
C LYS A 75 -5.69 -5.98 22.94
N ILE A 76 -4.54 -5.81 22.25
CA ILE A 76 -3.46 -6.78 22.31
C ILE A 76 -2.99 -7.02 23.75
N GLU A 77 -2.88 -5.95 24.56
CA GLU A 77 -2.43 -6.04 25.95
C GLU A 77 -3.37 -6.92 26.78
N THR A 78 -4.69 -6.73 26.61
CA THR A 78 -5.71 -7.55 27.31
C THR A 78 -5.70 -9.01 26.86
N VAL A 79 -5.41 -9.27 25.58
CA VAL A 79 -5.27 -10.63 25.06
C VAL A 79 -4.05 -11.30 25.68
N LEU A 80 -2.92 -10.58 25.73
CA LEU A 80 -1.69 -11.08 26.34
C LEU A 80 -1.82 -11.33 27.85
N ASP A 81 -2.54 -10.45 28.59
CA ASP A 81 -2.84 -10.67 30.02
C ASP A 81 -3.56 -12.01 30.24
N LYS A 82 -4.63 -12.26 29.46
CA LYS A 82 -5.39 -13.52 29.55
C LYS A 82 -4.58 -14.76 29.17
N LEU A 83 -3.64 -14.61 28.21
CA LEU A 83 -2.72 -15.69 27.84
C LEU A 83 -1.75 -15.99 28.99
N LEU A 84 -1.22 -14.94 29.63
CA LEU A 84 -0.33 -15.08 30.78
C LEU A 84 -1.06 -15.73 31.96
N ASP A 85 -2.30 -15.32 32.26
CA ASP A 85 -3.13 -15.94 33.29
C ASP A 85 -3.41 -17.44 33.04
N THR A 86 -3.39 -17.87 31.77
CA THR A 86 -3.64 -19.26 31.38
C THR A 86 -2.41 -20.15 31.49
N TYR A 87 -1.23 -19.59 31.17
CA TYR A 87 0.02 -20.36 30.94
C TYR A 87 1.13 -20.04 31.95
N ASP A 88 0.90 -19.14 32.92
CA ASP A 88 1.84 -18.66 33.94
C ASP A 88 3.11 -18.00 33.39
N SER A 89 3.58 -18.40 32.22
CA SER A 89 4.73 -17.84 31.50
C SER A 89 4.58 -18.03 30.00
N ILE A 90 4.87 -16.97 29.25
CA ILE A 90 4.77 -16.97 27.79
C ILE A 90 6.03 -16.43 27.14
N ASN A 91 6.42 -16.99 26.00
CA ASN A 91 7.44 -16.47 25.10
C ASN A 91 6.76 -15.93 23.87
N LEU A 92 6.98 -14.68 23.54
CA LEU A 92 6.38 -14.01 22.39
C LEU A 92 7.34 -14.06 21.20
N PHE A 93 6.83 -14.44 20.03
CA PHE A 93 7.57 -14.48 18.76
C PHE A 93 6.83 -13.61 17.75
N ALA A 94 7.48 -12.57 17.20
CA ALA A 94 6.87 -11.66 16.23
C ALA A 94 7.90 -11.05 15.30
N HIS A 95 7.50 -10.59 14.13
CA HIS A 95 8.34 -9.73 13.31
C HIS A 95 8.45 -8.32 13.89
N ASN A 96 9.64 -7.71 13.80
CA ASN A 96 9.91 -6.39 14.38
C ASN A 96 9.20 -5.22 13.65
N ASP A 97 8.71 -5.44 12.44
CA ASP A 97 7.90 -4.50 11.65
C ASP A 97 6.38 -4.63 11.89
N SER A 98 5.97 -5.47 12.86
CA SER A 98 4.57 -5.55 13.26
C SER A 98 4.03 -4.19 13.70
N ARG A 99 2.83 -3.83 13.21
CA ARG A 99 2.13 -2.60 13.61
C ARG A 99 1.78 -2.51 15.09
N LEU A 100 1.87 -3.64 15.80
CA LEU A 100 1.63 -3.74 17.23
C LEU A 100 2.92 -3.84 18.05
N MET A 101 4.09 -3.82 17.41
CA MET A 101 5.36 -4.14 18.07
C MET A 101 5.65 -3.26 19.29
N GLU A 102 5.40 -1.96 19.24
CA GLU A 102 5.63 -1.07 20.38
C GLU A 102 4.80 -1.50 21.61
N LYS A 103 3.50 -1.77 21.40
CA LYS A 103 2.61 -2.25 22.48
C LYS A 103 3.06 -3.60 23.03
N ILE A 104 3.50 -4.50 22.15
CA ILE A 104 4.00 -5.83 22.53
C ILE A 104 5.28 -5.71 23.36
N LYS A 105 6.23 -4.86 22.94
CA LYS A 105 7.47 -4.59 23.68
C LYS A 105 7.21 -4.03 25.07
N GLU A 106 6.37 -2.99 25.16
CA GLU A 106 6.00 -2.35 26.43
C GLU A 106 5.34 -3.37 27.37
N TRP A 107 4.39 -4.15 26.86
CA TRP A 107 3.71 -5.17 27.64
C TRP A 107 4.66 -6.27 28.15
N ALA A 108 5.53 -6.79 27.25
CA ALA A 108 6.48 -7.83 27.59
C ALA A 108 7.46 -7.38 28.67
N GLN A 109 7.96 -6.14 28.59
CA GLN A 109 8.84 -5.55 29.59
C GLN A 109 8.15 -5.38 30.96
N GLN A 110 6.90 -4.87 30.98
CA GLN A 110 6.14 -4.66 32.20
C GLN A 110 5.82 -5.98 32.92
N ASN A 111 5.55 -7.04 32.17
CA ASN A 111 5.19 -8.36 32.69
C ASN A 111 6.38 -9.34 32.78
N GLN A 112 7.61 -8.86 32.50
CA GLN A 112 8.83 -9.68 32.58
C GLN A 112 8.76 -10.96 31.70
N GLN A 113 8.10 -10.86 30.52
CA GLN A 113 8.01 -11.95 29.57
C GLN A 113 9.03 -11.81 28.45
N LEU A 114 9.47 -12.92 27.86
CA LEU A 114 10.43 -12.92 26.78
C LEU A 114 9.76 -12.54 25.45
N LEU A 115 10.38 -11.62 24.73
CA LEU A 115 10.01 -11.26 23.36
C LEU A 115 11.18 -11.53 22.41
N PHE A 116 10.95 -12.44 21.47
CA PHE A 116 11.83 -12.73 20.36
C PHE A 116 11.30 -12.00 19.12
N SER A 117 12.02 -10.96 18.69
CA SER A 117 11.66 -10.17 17.52
C SER A 117 12.60 -10.45 16.36
N PHE A 118 12.06 -10.59 15.14
CA PHE A 118 12.78 -11.01 13.96
C PHE A 118 12.64 -9.99 12.83
N GLY A 119 13.63 -9.94 11.97
CA GLY A 119 13.71 -9.01 10.83
C GLY A 119 14.88 -8.05 10.95
N PRO A 120 15.16 -7.27 9.91
CA PRO A 120 16.28 -6.36 9.91
C PRO A 120 16.04 -5.18 10.86
N ASP A 121 17.03 -4.86 11.67
CA ASP A 121 17.03 -3.64 12.47
C ASP A 121 17.51 -2.46 11.60
N LEU A 122 16.54 -1.74 11.03
CA LEU A 122 16.76 -0.65 10.06
C LEU A 122 16.39 0.73 10.61
N GLU A 123 15.99 0.83 11.86
CA GLU A 123 15.56 2.09 12.46
C GLU A 123 16.74 2.91 13.01
N ASN A 124 16.62 4.22 12.93
CA ASN A 124 17.55 5.19 13.56
C ASN A 124 19.03 5.02 13.19
N ILE A 125 19.33 4.55 11.98
CA ILE A 125 20.68 4.33 11.47
C ILE A 125 21.00 5.22 10.27
N SER A 126 22.29 5.43 9.97
CA SER A 126 22.72 6.19 8.80
C SER A 126 22.30 5.51 7.49
N VAL A 127 22.09 6.29 6.41
CA VAL A 127 21.70 5.76 5.09
C VAL A 127 22.66 4.68 4.59
N LYS A 128 23.98 4.85 4.81
CA LYS A 128 24.99 3.86 4.41
C LYS A 128 24.81 2.55 5.19
N LEU A 129 24.59 2.62 6.49
CA LEU A 129 24.38 1.43 7.32
C LEU A 129 23.05 0.75 6.98
N PHE A 130 22.01 1.55 6.74
CA PHE A 130 20.72 1.06 6.26
C PHE A 130 20.87 0.22 4.97
N ASN A 131 21.49 0.78 3.94
CA ASN A 131 21.68 0.07 2.67
C ASN A 131 22.49 -1.22 2.85
N ASN A 132 23.53 -1.20 3.67
CA ASN A 132 24.35 -2.39 3.95
C ASN A 132 23.52 -3.48 4.68
N ARG A 133 22.80 -3.12 5.74
CA ARG A 133 21.96 -4.06 6.50
C ARG A 133 20.81 -4.62 5.65
N LEU A 134 20.12 -3.76 4.90
CA LEU A 134 19.07 -4.21 3.99
C LEU A 134 19.61 -5.19 2.93
N ASN A 135 20.73 -4.85 2.28
CA ASN A 135 21.34 -5.74 1.29
C ASN A 135 21.80 -7.07 1.89
N SER A 136 22.30 -7.07 3.13
CA SER A 136 22.64 -8.32 3.83
C SER A 136 21.38 -9.13 4.11
N TYR A 137 20.36 -8.52 4.68
CA TYR A 137 19.08 -9.18 5.00
C TYR A 137 18.40 -9.79 3.78
N LEU A 138 18.38 -9.09 2.65
CA LEU A 138 17.75 -9.57 1.42
C LEU A 138 18.45 -10.83 0.83
N LYS A 139 19.70 -11.08 1.22
CA LYS A 139 20.51 -12.23 0.79
C LYS A 139 20.59 -13.35 1.81
N GLU A 140 20.06 -13.14 3.02
CA GLU A 140 20.00 -14.20 4.03
C GLU A 140 19.08 -15.35 3.56
N PRO A 141 19.37 -16.60 3.99
CA PRO A 141 18.52 -17.74 3.65
C PRO A 141 17.06 -17.50 4.04
N ILE A 142 16.15 -17.93 3.19
CA ILE A 142 14.71 -17.97 3.47
C ILE A 142 14.46 -18.87 4.67
N ALA A 143 13.67 -18.42 5.62
CA ALA A 143 13.28 -19.22 6.77
C ALA A 143 12.46 -20.44 6.31
N GLU A 144 12.86 -21.61 6.77
CA GLU A 144 12.19 -22.85 6.43
C GLU A 144 10.79 -22.92 7.07
N VAL A 145 9.82 -23.42 6.33
CA VAL A 145 8.49 -23.73 6.88
C VAL A 145 8.65 -24.89 7.87
N PRO A 146 8.11 -24.80 9.10
CA PRO A 146 8.17 -25.90 10.04
C PRO A 146 7.55 -27.17 9.45
N ASN A 147 8.22 -28.31 9.64
CA ASN A 147 7.66 -29.59 9.20
C ASN A 147 6.41 -29.96 10.00
N ARG A 148 6.37 -29.56 11.26
CA ARG A 148 5.27 -29.79 12.19
C ARG A 148 5.13 -28.61 13.15
N ILE A 149 3.88 -28.30 13.50
CA ILE A 149 3.51 -27.31 14.52
C ILE A 149 2.71 -28.07 15.60
N ASP A 150 3.32 -28.23 16.76
CA ASP A 150 2.65 -28.86 17.89
C ASP A 150 1.88 -27.81 18.68
N VAL A 151 0.56 -27.97 18.78
CA VAL A 151 -0.30 -27.08 19.56
C VAL A 151 -0.46 -27.59 20.99
N PRO A 152 -0.66 -26.68 21.98
CA PRO A 152 -0.88 -27.09 23.36
C PRO A 152 -2.18 -27.87 23.52
N SER A 153 -2.19 -28.82 24.44
CA SER A 153 -3.39 -29.63 24.77
C SER A 153 -4.53 -28.82 25.37
N LYS A 154 -4.22 -27.63 25.94
CA LYS A 154 -5.18 -26.68 26.50
C LYS A 154 -5.09 -25.35 25.80
N THR A 155 -6.19 -24.93 25.19
CA THR A 155 -6.34 -23.60 24.58
C THR A 155 -7.33 -22.77 25.38
N PRO A 156 -7.10 -21.44 25.56
CA PRO A 156 -8.02 -20.57 26.29
C PRO A 156 -9.36 -20.40 25.56
N ASP A 157 -10.47 -20.45 26.29
CA ASP A 157 -11.84 -20.34 25.73
C ASP A 157 -12.14 -19.01 25.00
N PHE A 158 -11.39 -17.95 25.29
CA PHE A 158 -11.56 -16.65 24.62
C PHE A 158 -10.96 -16.60 23.21
N LEU A 159 -10.07 -17.54 22.89
CA LEU A 159 -9.55 -17.73 21.54
C LEU A 159 -10.56 -18.55 20.72
N PHE A 160 -10.55 -18.33 19.41
CA PHE A 160 -11.43 -19.08 18.52
C PHE A 160 -10.77 -19.30 17.17
N ALA A 161 -11.10 -20.42 16.51
CA ALA A 161 -10.68 -20.72 15.13
C ALA A 161 -11.83 -20.50 14.12
N ASP A 162 -13.06 -20.28 14.58
CA ASP A 162 -14.20 -20.05 13.68
C ASP A 162 -14.22 -18.63 13.11
N PHE A 163 -13.84 -18.50 11.85
CA PHE A 163 -13.81 -17.23 11.09
C PHE A 163 -15.19 -16.54 10.99
N LYS A 164 -16.30 -17.30 11.16
CA LYS A 164 -17.65 -16.70 11.16
C LYS A 164 -17.83 -15.68 12.27
N LYS A 165 -17.10 -15.81 13.38
CA LYS A 165 -17.12 -14.84 14.47
C LYS A 165 -16.60 -13.47 14.04
N LEU A 166 -15.71 -13.39 13.03
CA LEU A 166 -15.23 -12.14 12.46
C LEU A 166 -16.34 -11.35 11.72
N ASN A 167 -17.41 -12.00 11.27
CA ASN A 167 -18.53 -11.31 10.61
C ASN A 167 -19.23 -10.30 11.53
N ASN A 168 -19.10 -10.46 12.85
CA ASN A 168 -19.65 -9.54 13.84
C ASN A 168 -18.78 -8.30 14.05
N PHE A 169 -17.53 -8.33 13.59
CA PHE A 169 -16.62 -7.18 13.65
C PHE A 169 -16.87 -6.26 12.48
N ARG A 170 -17.56 -5.15 12.72
CA ARG A 170 -17.93 -4.19 11.68
C ARG A 170 -16.82 -3.17 11.45
N VAL A 171 -16.40 -3.03 10.19
CA VAL A 171 -15.46 -2.04 9.68
C VAL A 171 -16.19 -1.13 8.69
N LYS A 172 -15.84 0.17 8.66
CA LYS A 172 -16.44 1.15 7.74
C LYS A 172 -16.10 0.84 6.26
N GLY A 173 -16.87 1.44 5.35
CA GLY A 173 -16.65 1.32 3.91
C GLY A 173 -17.28 0.09 3.28
N SER A 174 -16.95 -0.18 2.03
CA SER A 174 -17.50 -1.26 1.21
C SER A 174 -16.46 -2.34 0.90
N LYS A 175 -16.91 -3.59 0.75
CA LYS A 175 -16.11 -4.69 0.21
C LYS A 175 -15.83 -4.49 -1.28
N ILE A 176 -14.75 -5.08 -1.76
CA ILE A 176 -14.36 -5.07 -3.18
C ILE A 176 -14.87 -6.33 -3.88
N ARG A 177 -15.39 -6.17 -5.11
CA ARG A 177 -15.78 -7.31 -5.97
C ARG A 177 -14.71 -7.74 -6.95
N PHE A 178 -13.89 -6.79 -7.42
CA PHE A 178 -12.95 -6.99 -8.54
C PHE A 178 -11.49 -6.66 -8.13
N GLY A 179 -11.22 -6.60 -6.83
CA GLY A 179 -9.88 -6.45 -6.27
C GLY A 179 -9.10 -7.76 -6.25
N GLN A 180 -7.83 -7.65 -5.86
CA GLN A 180 -7.02 -8.82 -5.54
C GLN A 180 -7.58 -9.48 -4.27
N GLN A 181 -7.52 -10.80 -4.23
CA GLN A 181 -7.85 -11.61 -3.06
C GLN A 181 -6.63 -11.78 -2.19
N GLY A 182 -6.81 -11.80 -0.86
CA GLY A 182 -5.75 -12.08 0.09
C GLY A 182 -5.28 -13.53 0.04
N GLY A 183 -4.07 -13.78 0.54
CA GLY A 183 -3.51 -15.11 0.68
C GLY A 183 -2.09 -15.24 0.13
N GLU A 184 -1.31 -16.12 0.75
CA GLU A 184 0.09 -16.38 0.40
C GLU A 184 0.23 -17.03 -0.98
N MET A 185 -0.61 -18.03 -1.30
CA MET A 185 -0.61 -18.68 -2.61
C MET A 185 -0.96 -17.70 -3.72
N LYS A 186 -1.90 -16.78 -3.46
CA LYS A 186 -2.23 -15.71 -4.41
C LYS A 186 -1.08 -14.73 -4.63
N ALA A 187 -0.30 -14.46 -3.59
CA ALA A 187 0.90 -13.64 -3.69
C ALA A 187 2.00 -14.33 -4.53
N ILE A 188 2.23 -15.62 -4.29
CA ILE A 188 3.20 -16.44 -5.03
C ILE A 188 2.79 -16.56 -6.50
N GLU A 189 1.54 -16.95 -6.80
CA GLU A 189 1.00 -17.00 -8.17
C GLU A 189 1.18 -15.66 -8.90
N THR A 190 0.98 -14.54 -8.19
CA THR A 190 1.15 -13.19 -8.74
C THR A 190 2.61 -12.88 -9.05
N LEU A 191 3.55 -13.27 -8.16
CA LEU A 191 4.99 -13.13 -8.39
C LEU A 191 5.45 -14.00 -9.55
N ASP A 192 5.08 -15.27 -9.57
CA ASP A 192 5.47 -16.21 -10.62
C ASP A 192 4.99 -15.72 -11.99
N SER A 193 3.71 -15.36 -12.10
CA SER A 193 3.17 -14.77 -13.33
C SER A 193 3.92 -13.50 -13.78
N PHE A 194 4.40 -12.69 -12.83
CA PHE A 194 5.23 -11.52 -13.15
C PHE A 194 6.59 -11.93 -13.71
N LEU A 195 7.28 -12.85 -13.04
CA LEU A 195 8.63 -13.32 -13.41
C LEU A 195 8.64 -14.24 -14.64
N GLU A 196 7.51 -14.88 -14.99
CA GLU A 196 7.39 -15.68 -16.21
C GLU A 196 7.35 -14.84 -17.49
N GLY A 197 6.76 -13.61 -17.46
CA GLY A 197 6.68 -12.82 -18.68
C GLY A 197 6.15 -11.41 -18.54
N ARG A 198 5.33 -11.09 -17.50
CA ARG A 198 4.73 -9.76 -17.40
C ARG A 198 5.75 -8.63 -17.18
N PHE A 199 6.92 -8.94 -16.65
CA PHE A 199 7.99 -7.98 -16.42
C PHE A 199 8.61 -7.42 -17.71
N ALA A 200 8.51 -8.11 -18.84
CA ALA A 200 9.20 -7.75 -20.09
C ALA A 200 8.90 -6.31 -20.61
N ASN A 201 7.78 -5.73 -20.24
CA ASN A 201 7.42 -4.35 -20.60
C ASN A 201 7.10 -3.51 -19.33
N TYR A 202 7.77 -3.81 -18.23
CA TYR A 202 7.48 -3.19 -16.94
C TYR A 202 7.70 -1.67 -16.97
N ILE A 203 8.84 -1.20 -17.47
CA ILE A 203 9.21 0.22 -17.51
C ILE A 203 8.31 0.99 -18.51
N GLU A 204 8.09 0.44 -19.71
CA GLU A 204 7.33 1.11 -20.77
C GLU A 204 5.84 1.26 -20.40
N ASN A 205 5.33 0.30 -19.67
CA ASN A 205 3.90 0.26 -19.36
C ASN A 205 3.54 0.84 -17.99
N GLN A 206 4.50 0.99 -17.07
CA GLN A 206 4.23 1.39 -15.68
C GLN A 206 3.42 2.69 -15.54
N GLN A 207 3.54 3.62 -16.50
CA GLN A 207 2.80 4.88 -16.46
C GLN A 207 1.43 4.79 -17.14
N LYS A 208 1.19 3.83 -18.01
CA LYS A 208 -0.04 3.71 -18.78
C LYS A 208 -1.13 2.99 -17.97
N PRO A 209 -2.36 3.52 -17.85
CA PRO A 209 -3.39 2.99 -16.95
C PRO A 209 -3.73 1.51 -17.13
N LEU A 210 -4.07 1.06 -18.34
CA LEU A 210 -4.41 -0.34 -18.60
C LEU A 210 -3.18 -1.23 -18.76
N PRO A 211 -2.17 -0.87 -19.56
CA PRO A 211 -0.97 -1.70 -19.69
C PRO A 211 -0.28 -1.98 -18.36
N SER A 212 -0.18 -0.99 -17.45
CA SER A 212 0.42 -1.20 -16.13
C SER A 212 -0.33 -2.24 -15.29
N SER A 213 -1.65 -2.36 -15.44
CA SER A 213 -2.42 -3.37 -14.70
C SER A 213 -2.03 -4.81 -15.05
N LEU A 214 -1.43 -5.02 -16.22
CA LEU A 214 -0.94 -6.32 -16.72
C LEU A 214 0.57 -6.48 -16.51
N SER A 215 1.37 -5.42 -16.73
CA SER A 215 2.83 -5.48 -16.71
C SER A 215 3.45 -5.16 -15.34
N SER A 216 2.72 -4.54 -14.39
CA SER A 216 3.25 -4.35 -13.04
C SER A 216 3.23 -5.65 -12.25
N SER A 217 4.05 -5.74 -11.21
CA SER A 217 4.12 -6.94 -10.36
C SER A 217 2.80 -7.22 -9.65
N ARG A 218 2.04 -6.20 -9.29
CA ARG A 218 0.79 -6.30 -8.51
C ARG A 218 0.99 -6.86 -7.09
N LEU A 219 2.19 -6.75 -6.55
CA LEU A 219 2.56 -7.31 -5.24
C LEU A 219 2.30 -6.37 -4.06
N SER A 220 2.00 -5.09 -4.33
CA SER A 220 1.94 -4.07 -3.27
C SER A 220 0.97 -4.39 -2.13
N ALA A 221 -0.23 -4.92 -2.41
CA ALA A 221 -1.18 -5.34 -1.39
C ALA A 221 -0.66 -6.54 -0.57
N TYR A 222 -0.07 -7.53 -1.24
CA TYR A 222 0.49 -8.71 -0.58
C TYR A 222 1.69 -8.38 0.31
N ILE A 223 2.53 -7.41 -0.10
CA ILE A 223 3.63 -6.91 0.73
C ILE A 223 3.08 -6.17 1.96
N THR A 224 2.05 -5.33 1.78
CA THR A 224 1.43 -4.54 2.86
C THR A 224 0.85 -5.42 3.97
N TRP A 225 0.24 -6.56 3.60
CA TRP A 225 -0.38 -7.49 4.54
C TRP A 225 0.50 -8.72 4.85
N GLY A 226 1.71 -8.74 4.28
CA GLY A 226 2.71 -9.74 4.57
C GLY A 226 2.40 -11.15 4.07
N ASN A 227 1.57 -11.27 3.03
CA ASN A 227 1.30 -12.57 2.37
C ASN A 227 2.55 -13.10 1.64
N ILE A 228 3.53 -12.25 1.39
CA ILE A 228 4.82 -12.62 0.82
C ILE A 228 5.91 -11.71 1.39
N SER A 229 7.08 -12.26 1.70
CA SER A 229 8.18 -11.45 2.23
C SER A 229 8.91 -10.70 1.12
N VAL A 230 9.40 -9.50 1.45
CA VAL A 230 10.25 -8.72 0.52
C VAL A 230 11.52 -9.48 0.17
N ARG A 231 12.09 -10.24 1.12
CA ARG A 231 13.28 -11.07 0.92
C ARG A 231 13.03 -12.19 -0.09
N TYR A 232 11.89 -12.88 0.02
CA TYR A 232 11.50 -13.92 -0.95
C TYR A 232 11.33 -13.33 -2.36
N ILE A 233 10.61 -12.20 -2.48
CA ILE A 233 10.43 -11.51 -3.77
C ILE A 233 11.80 -11.12 -4.36
N TYR A 234 12.67 -10.52 -3.54
CA TYR A 234 13.98 -10.07 -3.98
C TYR A 234 14.81 -11.23 -4.52
N GLN A 235 14.91 -12.34 -3.79
CA GLN A 235 15.70 -13.49 -4.20
C GLN A 235 15.16 -14.13 -5.48
N LYS A 236 13.86 -14.31 -5.60
CA LYS A 236 13.22 -14.83 -6.83
C LYS A 236 13.44 -13.94 -8.04
N ALA A 237 13.35 -12.64 -7.86
CA ALA A 237 13.59 -11.68 -8.93
C ALA A 237 15.09 -11.58 -9.29
N ASP A 238 15.99 -11.68 -8.32
CA ASP A 238 17.44 -11.70 -8.56
C ASP A 238 17.86 -13.00 -9.25
N GLU A 239 17.36 -14.17 -8.83
CA GLU A 239 17.53 -15.45 -9.53
C GLU A 239 17.13 -15.33 -11.01
N LYS A 240 15.95 -14.74 -11.27
CA LYS A 240 15.46 -14.50 -12.63
C LYS A 240 16.36 -13.53 -13.40
N LEU A 241 16.79 -12.43 -12.77
CA LEU A 241 17.71 -11.45 -13.36
C LEU A 241 19.02 -12.09 -13.81
N GLN A 242 19.60 -12.96 -12.97
CA GLN A 242 20.85 -13.66 -13.29
C GLN A 242 20.67 -14.69 -14.42
N ALA A 243 19.46 -15.25 -14.56
CA ALA A 243 19.13 -16.23 -15.60
C ALA A 243 18.72 -15.59 -16.93
N CYS A 244 18.46 -14.28 -17.00
CA CYS A 244 18.08 -13.61 -18.22
C CYS A 244 19.26 -13.52 -19.20
N GLU A 245 19.00 -13.84 -20.47
CA GLU A 245 19.98 -13.69 -21.57
C GLU A 245 19.91 -12.30 -22.18
N LEU A 246 18.71 -11.72 -22.31
CA LEU A 246 18.47 -10.43 -22.94
C LEU A 246 18.77 -9.28 -21.97
N GLU A 247 19.57 -8.32 -22.39
CA GLU A 247 19.87 -7.11 -21.58
C GLU A 247 18.63 -6.25 -21.32
N GLU A 248 17.66 -6.21 -22.23
CA GLU A 248 16.39 -5.52 -22.04
C GLU A 248 15.63 -6.09 -20.86
N ASP A 249 15.56 -7.41 -20.71
CA ASP A 249 14.90 -8.09 -19.58
C ASP A 249 15.62 -7.80 -18.26
N LYS A 250 16.95 -7.79 -18.26
CA LYS A 250 17.75 -7.42 -17.08
C LYS A 250 17.45 -6.01 -16.61
N ILE A 251 17.31 -5.06 -17.52
CA ILE A 251 16.97 -3.66 -17.20
C ILE A 251 15.59 -3.59 -16.52
N GLN A 252 14.58 -4.31 -17.03
CA GLN A 252 13.24 -4.35 -16.45
C GLN A 252 13.25 -4.88 -15.00
N LEU A 253 13.94 -6.01 -14.78
CA LEU A 253 14.04 -6.62 -13.45
C LEU A 253 14.90 -5.80 -12.48
N ALA A 254 15.98 -5.19 -12.95
CA ALA A 254 16.80 -4.28 -12.13
C ALA A 254 15.98 -3.07 -11.64
N GLU A 255 15.16 -2.48 -12.52
CA GLU A 255 14.25 -1.39 -12.14
C GLU A 255 13.21 -1.86 -11.11
N PHE A 256 12.62 -3.05 -11.29
CA PHE A 256 11.71 -3.62 -10.30
C PHE A 256 12.39 -3.81 -8.94
N LEU A 257 13.58 -4.40 -8.87
CA LEU A 257 14.35 -4.59 -7.63
C LEU A 257 14.71 -3.25 -6.98
N SER A 258 15.06 -2.24 -7.77
CA SER A 258 15.31 -0.88 -7.28
C SER A 258 14.09 -0.30 -6.59
N LYS A 259 12.90 -0.43 -7.19
CA LYS A 259 11.65 0.05 -6.60
C LYS A 259 11.24 -0.73 -5.35
N LEU A 260 11.44 -2.04 -5.36
CA LEU A 260 11.17 -2.88 -4.18
C LEU A 260 12.01 -2.42 -2.97
N THR A 261 13.30 -2.22 -3.16
CA THR A 261 14.20 -1.76 -2.09
C THR A 261 13.90 -0.32 -1.64
N ALA A 262 13.51 0.54 -2.57
CA ALA A 262 13.11 1.91 -2.25
C ALA A 262 11.81 1.96 -1.43
N ARG A 263 10.84 1.07 -1.68
CA ARG A 263 9.65 0.93 -0.82
C ARG A 263 10.03 0.61 0.63
N VAL A 264 10.91 -0.38 0.84
CA VAL A 264 11.41 -0.71 2.19
C VAL A 264 12.04 0.51 2.86
N LYS A 265 12.85 1.26 2.10
CA LYS A 265 13.48 2.48 2.60
C LYS A 265 12.46 3.52 3.07
N ILE A 266 11.39 3.75 2.30
CA ILE A 266 10.32 4.69 2.69
C ILE A 266 9.62 4.21 3.98
N CYS A 267 9.31 2.93 4.09
CA CYS A 267 8.68 2.38 5.30
C CYS A 267 9.55 2.61 6.55
N CYS A 268 10.86 2.41 6.45
CA CYS A 268 11.78 2.59 7.57
C CYS A 268 12.10 4.07 7.87
N MET A 269 12.01 4.96 6.89
CA MET A 269 12.27 6.40 7.09
C MET A 269 11.10 7.17 7.72
N LYS A 270 10.00 6.52 8.03
CA LYS A 270 8.76 7.11 8.58
C LYS A 270 9.00 8.09 9.74
N MET A 271 9.96 7.81 10.61
CA MET A 271 10.25 8.64 11.79
C MET A 271 11.00 9.94 11.49
N GLN A 272 11.70 10.02 10.35
CA GLN A 272 12.45 11.24 9.97
C GLN A 272 11.60 12.26 9.22
N HIS A 273 10.54 11.83 8.52
CA HIS A 273 9.71 12.70 7.68
C HIS A 273 8.66 13.53 8.44
N GLN A 274 8.31 13.21 9.68
CA GLN A 274 7.44 14.05 10.51
C GLN A 274 8.00 15.48 10.73
N GLN A 275 9.30 15.69 10.49
CA GLN A 275 9.96 16.99 10.63
C GLN A 275 10.11 17.78 9.31
N MET A 276 9.79 17.20 8.17
CA MET A 276 9.95 17.82 6.85
C MET A 276 8.64 18.34 6.25
N ALA A 277 7.69 18.72 7.09
CA ALA A 277 6.46 19.35 6.61
C ALA A 277 6.81 20.66 5.89
N GLY A 278 6.86 20.61 4.56
CA GLY A 278 6.94 21.80 3.73
C GLY A 278 5.75 22.69 4.03
N VAL A 279 6.00 23.96 4.32
CA VAL A 279 4.91 24.90 4.59
C VAL A 279 4.17 25.18 3.27
N ARG A 280 2.99 24.60 3.12
CA ARG A 280 2.07 25.00 2.08
C ARG A 280 1.47 26.35 2.51
N GLY A 281 2.00 27.45 1.98
CA GLY A 281 1.52 28.80 2.29
C GLY A 281 0.15 29.16 1.66
N ILE A 282 -0.50 28.21 0.97
CA ILE A 282 -1.78 28.45 0.31
C ILE A 282 -2.91 28.20 1.31
N LYS A 283 -3.61 29.24 1.70
CA LYS A 283 -4.89 29.14 2.40
C LYS A 283 -5.97 28.87 1.35
N THR A 284 -6.71 27.78 1.52
CA THR A 284 -7.82 27.43 0.65
C THR A 284 -9.09 27.26 1.47
N ASP A 285 -10.19 27.79 0.95
CA ASP A 285 -11.51 27.51 1.52
C ASP A 285 -11.88 26.07 1.14
N TRP A 286 -12.37 25.32 2.12
CA TRP A 286 -12.83 23.96 1.88
C TRP A 286 -14.12 23.98 1.04
N ASN A 287 -14.18 23.15 0.00
CA ASN A 287 -15.35 22.96 -0.84
C ASN A 287 -15.78 21.49 -0.82
N GLU A 288 -16.84 21.20 -0.07
CA GLU A 288 -17.34 19.84 0.10
C GLU A 288 -17.91 19.25 -1.20
N ASP A 289 -18.59 20.05 -2.03
CA ASP A 289 -19.14 19.58 -3.31
C ASP A 289 -18.01 19.14 -4.26
N TRP A 290 -16.96 19.93 -4.38
CA TRP A 290 -15.79 19.58 -5.18
C TRP A 290 -15.11 18.31 -4.68
N PHE A 291 -14.96 18.15 -3.37
CA PHE A 291 -14.39 16.95 -2.77
C PHE A 291 -15.25 15.72 -3.08
N GLN A 292 -16.58 15.80 -2.92
CA GLN A 292 -17.48 14.69 -3.18
C GLN A 292 -17.52 14.30 -4.67
N ARG A 293 -17.56 15.28 -5.57
CA ARG A 293 -17.50 15.03 -7.02
C ARG A 293 -16.20 14.36 -7.42
N TRP A 294 -15.07 14.80 -6.86
CA TRP A 294 -13.78 14.16 -7.09
C TRP A 294 -13.76 12.73 -6.55
N LEU A 295 -14.19 12.50 -5.33
CA LEU A 295 -14.20 11.19 -4.68
C LEU A 295 -15.05 10.17 -5.45
N GLN A 296 -16.19 10.61 -6.00
CA GLN A 296 -17.14 9.80 -6.75
C GLN A 296 -16.77 9.64 -8.24
N GLY A 297 -15.70 10.25 -8.72
CA GLY A 297 -15.35 10.25 -10.14
C GLY A 297 -16.41 10.93 -11.00
N ARG A 298 -16.81 12.15 -10.59
CA ARG A 298 -17.85 13.00 -11.22
C ARG A 298 -17.37 14.43 -11.42
N THR A 299 -16.06 14.60 -11.66
CA THR A 299 -15.46 15.93 -11.88
C THR A 299 -15.80 16.51 -13.24
N GLY A 300 -16.26 15.69 -14.18
CA GLY A 300 -16.42 16.03 -15.58
C GLY A 300 -15.11 16.04 -16.36
N ILE A 301 -14.01 15.54 -15.77
CA ILE A 301 -12.71 15.39 -16.40
C ILE A 301 -12.43 13.90 -16.56
N PRO A 302 -12.52 13.34 -17.80
CA PRO A 302 -12.62 11.90 -18.02
C PRO A 302 -11.51 11.08 -17.38
N ILE A 303 -10.25 11.48 -17.48
CA ILE A 303 -9.14 10.71 -16.94
C ILE A 303 -9.13 10.67 -15.40
N ILE A 304 -9.55 11.76 -14.74
CA ILE A 304 -9.70 11.83 -13.27
C ILE A 304 -10.86 10.94 -12.84
N ASP A 305 -11.99 11.04 -13.52
CA ASP A 305 -13.19 10.27 -13.18
C ASP A 305 -12.97 8.78 -13.41
N ALA A 306 -12.35 8.40 -14.53
CA ALA A 306 -11.99 7.00 -14.81
C ALA A 306 -11.02 6.46 -13.75
N ALA A 307 -10.03 7.25 -13.32
CA ALA A 307 -9.08 6.85 -12.29
C ALA A 307 -9.78 6.59 -10.95
N MET A 308 -10.65 7.50 -10.49
CA MET A 308 -11.38 7.35 -9.22
C MET A 308 -12.38 6.18 -9.26
N ARG A 309 -13.15 6.03 -10.36
CA ARG A 309 -14.08 4.91 -10.54
C ARG A 309 -13.34 3.55 -10.63
N SER A 310 -12.15 3.53 -11.25
CA SER A 310 -11.33 2.32 -11.29
C SER A 310 -10.81 1.94 -9.89
N LEU A 311 -10.36 2.94 -9.12
CA LEU A 311 -9.89 2.73 -7.75
C LEU A 311 -10.99 2.19 -6.83
N GLU A 312 -12.18 2.78 -6.87
CA GLU A 312 -13.30 2.28 -6.09
C GLU A 312 -13.61 0.82 -6.41
N LYS A 313 -13.61 0.48 -7.70
CA LYS A 313 -13.97 -0.86 -8.20
C LYS A 313 -12.91 -1.92 -7.90
N THR A 314 -11.61 -1.56 -7.95
CA THR A 314 -10.50 -2.53 -7.94
C THR A 314 -9.58 -2.43 -6.73
N GLY A 315 -9.60 -1.31 -6.01
CA GLY A 315 -8.67 -1.03 -4.90
C GLY A 315 -7.23 -0.75 -5.34
N TRP A 316 -7.00 -0.60 -6.66
CA TRP A 316 -5.67 -0.37 -7.20
C TRP A 316 -5.63 0.74 -8.25
N MET A 317 -4.54 1.47 -8.26
CA MET A 317 -4.26 2.53 -9.24
C MET A 317 -2.74 2.61 -9.43
N ASN A 318 -2.28 2.77 -10.67
CA ASN A 318 -0.86 2.97 -10.94
C ASN A 318 -0.38 4.34 -10.46
N PHE A 319 0.95 4.49 -10.34
CA PHE A 319 1.56 5.70 -9.77
C PHE A 319 1.18 6.99 -10.52
N SER A 320 1.15 6.98 -11.85
CA SER A 320 0.83 8.16 -12.65
C SER A 320 -0.57 8.69 -12.40
N LEU A 321 -1.53 7.78 -12.26
CA LEU A 321 -2.91 8.16 -11.90
C LEU A 321 -3.00 8.60 -10.43
N ARG A 322 -2.30 7.94 -9.49
CA ARG A 322 -2.22 8.39 -8.07
C ARG A 322 -1.70 9.83 -7.99
N ALA A 323 -0.62 10.12 -8.72
CA ALA A 323 -0.06 11.45 -8.79
C ALA A 323 -1.04 12.47 -9.38
N MET A 324 -1.74 12.08 -10.45
CA MET A 324 -2.68 12.95 -11.15
C MET A 324 -3.89 13.29 -10.28
N VAL A 325 -4.55 12.31 -9.66
CA VAL A 325 -5.75 12.56 -8.84
C VAL A 325 -5.41 13.38 -7.59
N THR A 326 -4.23 13.15 -6.99
CA THR A 326 -3.74 13.92 -5.85
C THR A 326 -3.38 15.35 -6.26
N SER A 327 -2.62 15.52 -7.36
CA SER A 327 -2.27 16.85 -7.88
C SER A 327 -3.52 17.64 -8.28
N PHE A 328 -4.54 16.99 -8.83
CA PHE A 328 -5.78 17.67 -9.21
C PHE A 328 -6.50 18.24 -7.99
N ILE A 329 -6.77 17.42 -6.96
CA ILE A 329 -7.50 17.89 -5.78
C ILE A 329 -6.66 18.91 -4.97
N ALA A 330 -5.38 18.62 -4.76
CA ALA A 330 -4.53 19.43 -3.91
C ALA A 330 -3.97 20.67 -4.61
N ASN A 331 -3.54 20.56 -5.87
CA ASN A 331 -2.80 21.62 -6.55
C ASN A 331 -3.64 22.40 -7.57
N THR A 332 -4.59 21.73 -8.26
CA THR A 332 -5.46 22.39 -9.24
C THR A 332 -6.70 23.00 -8.56
N LEU A 333 -7.35 22.24 -7.69
CA LEU A 333 -8.51 22.72 -6.92
C LEU A 333 -8.13 23.44 -5.62
N LEU A 334 -6.86 23.32 -5.21
CA LEU A 334 -6.29 23.95 -4.01
C LEU A 334 -6.98 23.52 -2.70
N LEU A 335 -7.57 22.34 -2.63
CA LEU A 335 -8.15 21.83 -1.39
C LEU A 335 -7.06 21.28 -0.45
N ASP A 336 -7.32 21.35 0.86
CA ASP A 336 -6.46 20.72 1.88
C ASP A 336 -6.37 19.20 1.61
N GLU A 337 -5.15 18.66 1.58
CA GLU A 337 -4.89 17.27 1.19
C GLU A 337 -5.25 16.24 2.25
N LYS A 338 -5.48 16.63 3.51
CA LYS A 338 -5.69 15.69 4.63
C LYS A 338 -6.93 14.82 4.45
N LYS A 339 -8.05 15.44 4.13
CA LYS A 339 -9.31 14.72 3.92
C LYS A 339 -9.30 13.87 2.64
N PRO A 340 -8.83 14.38 1.48
CA PRO A 340 -8.58 13.57 0.30
C PRO A 340 -7.60 12.41 0.54
N SER A 341 -6.51 12.63 1.27
CA SER A 341 -5.55 11.59 1.64
C SER A 341 -6.22 10.46 2.41
N ALA A 342 -7.00 10.79 3.44
CA ALA A 342 -7.73 9.78 4.22
C ALA A 342 -8.73 9.00 3.36
N ALA A 343 -9.43 9.67 2.43
CA ALA A 343 -10.37 9.02 1.52
C ALA A 343 -9.66 8.07 0.52
N LEU A 344 -8.52 8.48 -0.03
CA LEU A 344 -7.69 7.62 -0.88
C LEU A 344 -7.15 6.41 -0.11
N ALA A 345 -6.70 6.61 1.13
CA ALA A 345 -6.22 5.54 1.99
C ALA A 345 -7.30 4.48 2.25
N GLU A 346 -8.57 4.87 2.38
CA GLU A 346 -9.70 3.93 2.52
C GLU A 346 -9.94 3.11 1.25
N LEU A 347 -9.53 3.62 0.08
CA LEU A 347 -9.75 2.98 -1.22
C LEU A 347 -8.58 2.11 -1.68
N TYR A 348 -7.34 2.45 -1.35
CA TYR A 348 -6.16 1.69 -1.76
C TYR A 348 -6.00 0.40 -0.96
N LEU A 349 -6.14 -0.77 -1.61
CA LEU A 349 -5.97 -2.07 -0.97
C LEU A 349 -4.55 -2.29 -0.40
N ASP A 350 -3.58 -1.62 -1.00
CA ASP A 350 -2.18 -1.61 -0.62
C ASP A 350 -1.80 -0.46 0.33
N TYR A 351 -2.77 0.09 1.08
CA TYR A 351 -2.53 1.19 2.00
C TYR A 351 -1.48 0.82 3.06
N GLU A 352 -0.31 1.40 2.91
CA GLU A 352 0.77 1.42 3.89
C GLU A 352 1.01 2.86 4.33
N PRO A 353 0.79 3.21 5.60
CA PRO A 353 0.82 4.59 6.06
C PRO A 353 2.05 5.38 5.62
N ALA A 354 3.25 4.82 5.81
CA ALA A 354 4.50 5.50 5.48
C ALA A 354 4.63 5.80 3.98
N VAL A 355 4.27 4.83 3.13
CA VAL A 355 4.33 4.96 1.68
C VAL A 355 3.27 5.94 1.18
N HIS A 356 2.04 5.82 1.71
CA HIS A 356 0.93 6.69 1.35
C HIS A 356 1.23 8.15 1.70
N ASP A 357 1.61 8.41 2.95
CA ASP A 357 1.90 9.77 3.43
C ASP A 357 3.05 10.42 2.65
N PHE A 358 4.11 9.65 2.36
CA PHE A 358 5.23 10.13 1.55
C PHE A 358 4.77 10.60 0.16
N TYR A 359 3.95 9.79 -0.53
CA TYR A 359 3.47 10.14 -1.86
C TYR A 359 2.47 11.29 -1.87
N ILE A 360 1.53 11.31 -0.93
CA ILE A 360 0.59 12.44 -0.82
C ILE A 360 1.35 13.74 -0.61
N GLN A 361 2.30 13.77 0.32
CA GLN A 361 3.11 14.96 0.58
C GLN A 361 3.95 15.38 -0.64
N GLN A 362 4.55 14.41 -1.34
CA GLN A 362 5.32 14.69 -2.56
C GLN A 362 4.41 15.26 -3.67
N GLN A 363 3.26 14.65 -3.92
CA GLN A 363 2.35 15.08 -4.99
C GLN A 363 1.62 16.38 -4.64
N ALA A 364 1.32 16.62 -3.37
CA ALA A 364 0.78 17.89 -2.89
C ALA A 364 1.84 19.02 -2.87
N GLY A 365 3.13 18.70 -3.11
CA GLY A 365 4.23 19.67 -3.14
C GLY A 365 4.69 20.11 -1.75
N MET A 366 4.44 19.32 -0.73
CA MET A 366 4.91 19.57 0.64
C MET A 366 6.36 19.12 0.83
N ILE A 367 6.79 18.12 0.09
CA ILE A 367 8.19 17.65 0.02
C ILE A 367 8.65 17.61 -1.44
N GLY A 368 9.92 17.94 -1.65
CA GLY A 368 10.51 17.97 -2.99
C GLY A 368 9.96 19.09 -3.87
N ARG A 369 9.97 18.87 -5.19
CA ARG A 369 9.50 19.85 -6.19
C ARG A 369 8.04 19.59 -6.53
N MET A 370 7.15 20.53 -6.22
CA MET A 370 5.74 20.47 -6.62
C MET A 370 5.59 20.34 -8.14
N LYS A 371 4.77 19.41 -8.58
CA LYS A 371 4.31 19.26 -9.96
C LYS A 371 2.80 19.49 -10.01
N ILE A 372 2.40 20.51 -10.78
CA ILE A 372 1.00 20.70 -11.13
C ILE A 372 0.76 19.94 -12.43
N ILE A 373 -0.07 18.92 -12.38
CA ILE A 373 -0.36 18.03 -13.50
C ILE A 373 -1.59 18.57 -14.24
N ASP A 374 -1.45 18.79 -15.54
CA ASP A 374 -2.58 19.07 -16.42
C ASP A 374 -3.25 17.73 -16.81
N PRO A 375 -4.46 17.44 -16.29
CA PRO A 375 -5.07 16.13 -16.47
C PRO A 375 -5.46 15.84 -17.91
N VAL A 376 -5.83 16.86 -18.70
CA VAL A 376 -6.20 16.67 -20.11
C VAL A 376 -4.96 16.35 -20.94
N LYS A 377 -3.91 17.16 -20.80
CA LYS A 377 -2.66 16.97 -21.55
C LYS A 377 -2.00 15.63 -21.23
N VAL A 378 -1.89 15.30 -19.92
CA VAL A 378 -1.27 14.04 -19.48
C VAL A 378 -2.19 12.86 -19.77
N GLY A 379 -3.49 13.03 -19.64
CA GLY A 379 -4.47 12.01 -20.02
C GLY A 379 -4.33 11.55 -21.47
N ARG A 380 -4.14 12.49 -22.42
CA ARG A 380 -3.86 12.19 -23.85
C ARG A 380 -2.56 11.40 -24.06
N GLN A 381 -1.57 11.58 -23.18
CA GLN A 381 -0.30 10.84 -23.25
C GLN A 381 -0.42 9.42 -22.68
N LEU A 382 -1.17 9.28 -21.58
CA LEU A 382 -1.30 8.02 -20.85
C LEU A 382 -2.35 7.06 -21.44
N ASP A 383 -3.41 7.60 -22.03
CA ASP A 383 -4.55 6.86 -22.62
C ASP A 383 -4.98 7.51 -23.95
N PRO A 384 -4.09 7.53 -24.97
CA PRO A 384 -4.32 8.31 -26.21
C PRO A 384 -5.64 7.94 -26.90
N ASP A 385 -5.99 6.66 -26.92
CA ASP A 385 -7.20 6.15 -27.55
C ASP A 385 -8.43 6.18 -26.62
N GLY A 386 -8.30 6.66 -25.39
CA GLY A 386 -9.37 6.68 -24.39
C GLY A 386 -9.89 5.30 -23.96
N THR A 387 -9.10 4.25 -24.15
CA THR A 387 -9.51 2.88 -23.83
C THR A 387 -9.76 2.71 -22.32
N PHE A 388 -8.91 3.29 -21.47
CA PHE A 388 -9.09 3.30 -20.03
C PHE A 388 -10.32 4.14 -19.64
N ILE A 389 -10.47 5.32 -20.22
CA ILE A 389 -11.64 6.19 -19.99
C ILE A 389 -12.92 5.44 -20.33
N ARG A 390 -13.05 4.85 -21.51
CA ARG A 390 -14.26 4.11 -21.95
C ARG A 390 -14.59 2.92 -21.04
N ARG A 391 -13.56 2.26 -20.53
CA ARG A 391 -13.74 1.11 -19.62
C ARG A 391 -14.43 1.49 -18.29
N TYR A 392 -14.13 2.69 -17.77
CA TYR A 392 -14.63 3.12 -16.46
C TYR A 392 -15.69 4.22 -16.52
N ILE A 393 -15.92 4.79 -17.71
CA ILE A 393 -16.97 5.78 -17.96
C ILE A 393 -17.85 5.29 -19.11
N PRO A 394 -18.86 4.43 -18.83
CA PRO A 394 -19.76 3.89 -19.85
C PRO A 394 -20.48 4.97 -20.67
N GLU A 395 -20.74 6.13 -20.07
CA GLU A 395 -21.39 7.29 -20.69
C GLU A 395 -20.59 7.81 -21.92
N LEU A 396 -19.26 7.58 -21.93
CA LEU A 396 -18.36 8.00 -23.00
C LEU A 396 -17.96 6.86 -23.97
N SER A 397 -18.53 5.66 -23.81
CA SER A 397 -18.12 4.46 -24.55
C SER A 397 -18.21 4.60 -26.07
N LYS A 398 -19.15 5.39 -26.58
CA LYS A 398 -19.40 5.62 -28.01
C LYS A 398 -18.90 6.98 -28.51
N LEU A 399 -18.25 7.78 -27.65
CA LEU A 399 -17.74 9.08 -28.02
C LEU A 399 -16.57 8.94 -29.00
N PRO A 400 -16.50 9.73 -30.09
CA PRO A 400 -15.32 9.75 -30.99
C PRO A 400 -14.02 10.08 -30.26
N ASP A 401 -12.91 9.50 -30.70
CA ASP A 401 -11.59 9.60 -30.03
C ASP A 401 -11.11 11.04 -29.87
N GLU A 402 -11.43 11.91 -30.85
CA GLU A 402 -11.07 13.32 -30.80
C GLU A 402 -11.65 14.08 -29.60
N TYR A 403 -12.80 13.63 -29.05
CA TYR A 403 -13.48 14.26 -27.93
C TYR A 403 -13.29 13.52 -26.60
N ILE A 404 -12.66 12.32 -26.58
CA ILE A 404 -12.66 11.44 -25.42
C ILE A 404 -12.02 12.09 -24.17
N HIS A 405 -11.07 12.97 -24.34
CA HIS A 405 -10.41 13.71 -23.26
C HIS A 405 -11.07 15.05 -22.93
N GLU A 406 -11.87 15.58 -23.85
CA GLU A 406 -12.58 16.86 -23.72
C GLU A 406 -14.02 16.72 -24.25
N PRO A 407 -14.86 15.87 -23.63
CA PRO A 407 -16.22 15.57 -24.12
C PRO A 407 -17.12 16.80 -24.21
N TRP A 408 -16.83 17.85 -23.42
CA TRP A 408 -17.56 19.12 -23.47
C TRP A 408 -17.40 19.92 -24.79
N LEU A 409 -16.46 19.52 -25.64
CA LEU A 409 -16.30 20.06 -26.99
C LEU A 409 -17.17 19.33 -28.04
N TYR A 410 -17.76 18.19 -27.66
CA TYR A 410 -18.64 17.42 -28.55
C TYR A 410 -19.96 18.16 -28.77
N PRO A 411 -20.42 18.35 -30.00
CA PRO A 411 -21.65 19.15 -30.28
C PRO A 411 -22.90 18.64 -29.56
N ALA A 412 -23.00 17.30 -29.35
CA ALA A 412 -24.11 16.67 -28.67
C ALA A 412 -23.78 16.30 -27.20
N PHE A 413 -22.87 17.00 -26.56
CA PHE A 413 -22.36 16.69 -25.21
C PHE A 413 -23.48 16.42 -24.19
N TYR A 414 -24.53 17.24 -24.17
CA TYR A 414 -25.62 17.08 -23.19
C TYR A 414 -26.46 15.81 -23.37
N GLN A 415 -26.30 15.10 -24.48
CA GLN A 415 -26.97 13.81 -24.73
C GLN A 415 -26.17 12.62 -24.19
N LEU A 416 -24.90 12.84 -23.78
CA LEU A 416 -24.01 11.76 -23.30
C LEU A 416 -24.38 11.27 -21.90
N GLY A 417 -25.08 12.08 -21.11
CA GLY A 417 -25.34 11.78 -19.71
C GLY A 417 -24.12 11.88 -18.81
N TYR A 418 -23.04 12.48 -19.32
CA TYR A 418 -21.80 12.76 -18.58
C TYR A 418 -21.79 14.19 -18.06
N GLU A 419 -21.23 14.39 -16.86
CA GLU A 419 -21.24 15.72 -16.22
C GLU A 419 -20.29 16.70 -16.91
N ALA A 420 -20.67 17.98 -16.92
CA ALA A 420 -19.77 19.03 -17.35
C ALA A 420 -18.61 19.22 -16.37
N PRO A 421 -17.42 19.66 -16.86
CA PRO A 421 -16.29 19.94 -16.00
C PRO A 421 -16.66 20.87 -14.84
N MET A 422 -16.33 20.46 -13.62
CA MET A 422 -16.61 21.25 -12.41
C MET A 422 -15.81 22.55 -12.35
N VAL A 423 -14.74 22.65 -13.11
CA VAL A 423 -13.91 23.85 -13.28
C VAL A 423 -13.43 23.95 -14.74
N ASP A 424 -13.14 25.16 -15.19
CA ASP A 424 -12.35 25.36 -16.41
C ASP A 424 -10.92 24.88 -16.16
N VAL A 425 -10.56 23.71 -16.72
CA VAL A 425 -9.28 23.01 -16.45
C VAL A 425 -8.09 23.89 -16.79
N ASN A 426 -8.12 24.58 -17.93
CA ASN A 426 -7.04 25.45 -18.40
C ASN A 426 -6.85 26.64 -17.47
N LYS A 427 -7.95 27.26 -17.04
CA LYS A 427 -7.92 28.41 -16.16
C LYS A 427 -7.46 28.00 -14.75
N ALA A 428 -7.99 26.90 -14.21
CA ALA A 428 -7.58 26.35 -12.91
C ALA A 428 -6.09 26.00 -12.88
N TYR A 429 -5.60 25.32 -13.92
CA TYR A 429 -4.18 24.98 -14.06
C TYR A 429 -3.27 26.22 -14.10
N LYS A 430 -3.65 27.25 -14.90
CA LYS A 430 -2.89 28.51 -14.97
C LYS A 430 -2.88 29.23 -13.60
N ASN A 431 -4.03 29.31 -12.94
CA ASN A 431 -4.14 29.95 -11.63
C ASN A 431 -3.27 29.23 -10.58
N ALA A 432 -3.33 27.90 -10.54
CA ALA A 432 -2.49 27.10 -9.64
C ALA A 432 -0.99 27.36 -9.86
N ARG A 433 -0.56 27.44 -11.11
CA ARG A 433 0.84 27.78 -11.46
C ARG A 433 1.25 29.18 -10.99
N LEU A 434 0.38 30.18 -11.18
CA LEU A 434 0.67 31.55 -10.74
C LEU A 434 0.77 31.63 -9.21
N GLN A 435 -0.13 31.02 -8.47
CA GLN A 435 -0.06 30.97 -7.01
C GLN A 435 1.21 30.29 -6.52
N TYR A 436 1.56 29.17 -7.12
CA TYR A 436 2.81 28.48 -6.78
C TYR A 436 4.07 29.33 -7.07
N GLN A 437 4.10 30.04 -8.20
CA GLN A 437 5.20 30.95 -8.52
C GLN A 437 5.29 32.11 -7.51
N ALA A 438 4.17 32.66 -7.06
CA ALA A 438 4.13 33.72 -6.05
C ALA A 438 4.75 33.24 -4.72
N ILE A 439 4.33 32.06 -4.20
CA ILE A 439 4.88 31.48 -2.97
C ILE A 439 6.38 31.21 -3.09
N ARG A 440 6.83 30.68 -4.23
CA ARG A 440 8.26 30.44 -4.48
C ARG A 440 9.09 31.72 -4.48
N ASN A 441 8.53 32.84 -4.92
CA ASN A 441 9.19 34.13 -4.97
C ASN A 441 9.21 34.80 -3.57
N GLU A 442 8.14 34.65 -2.76
CA GLU A 442 8.07 35.16 -1.40
C GLU A 442 9.01 34.40 -0.43
N GLY A 443 9.25 33.12 -0.68
CA GLY A 443 10.15 32.27 0.12
C GLY A 443 11.66 32.51 -0.09
N LYS A 444 12.08 33.54 -0.84
CA LYS A 444 13.50 33.87 -1.07
C LYS A 444 13.95 35.11 -0.31
N PRO A 445 14.46 34.96 0.94
CA PRO A 445 15.67 35.66 1.30
C PRO A 445 16.81 34.63 1.53
N GLY A 446 17.75 34.60 0.59
CA GLY A 446 19.14 34.20 0.86
C GLY A 446 19.47 32.74 1.10
N ARG A 447 18.80 31.74 0.49
CA ARG A 447 19.30 30.36 0.49
C ARG A 447 20.21 30.07 -0.69
N LYS A 448 21.49 29.80 -0.39
CA LYS A 448 22.44 29.17 -1.31
C LYS A 448 21.83 27.86 -1.83
N LYS A 449 22.00 27.62 -3.16
CA LYS A 449 21.68 26.38 -3.82
C LYS A 449 22.43 25.24 -3.14
N GLU A 450 21.73 24.36 -2.45
CA GLU A 450 22.12 22.97 -2.32
C GLU A 450 21.37 22.21 -3.43
N GLU A 451 22.10 22.00 -4.52
CA GLU A 451 21.71 21.10 -5.59
C GLU A 451 21.89 19.66 -5.08
N GLY A 452 20.89 19.16 -4.38
CA GLY A 452 20.67 17.73 -4.21
C GLY A 452 19.54 17.35 -5.14
N GLU A 453 19.84 16.72 -6.26
CA GLU A 453 18.88 16.04 -7.11
C GLU A 453 18.22 14.94 -6.29
N THR A 454 17.05 15.23 -5.72
CA THR A 454 16.15 14.18 -5.27
C THR A 454 15.55 13.60 -6.55
N GLU A 455 16.08 12.47 -7.00
CA GLU A 455 15.48 11.63 -8.03
C GLU A 455 14.01 11.40 -7.66
N GLN A 456 13.15 11.66 -8.63
CA GLN A 456 11.73 11.41 -8.49
C GLN A 456 11.52 9.90 -8.53
N LEU A 457 11.55 9.29 -7.35
CA LEU A 457 11.27 7.87 -7.19
C LEU A 457 9.80 7.63 -7.53
N SER A 458 9.53 7.04 -8.69
CA SER A 458 8.21 6.51 -9.06
C SER A 458 8.19 5.03 -8.69
N PHE A 459 7.22 4.61 -7.87
CA PHE A 459 7.17 3.23 -7.39
C PHE A 459 5.83 2.59 -7.72
N ASP A 460 5.75 1.95 -8.88
CA ASP A 460 4.74 0.92 -9.17
C ASP A 460 5.39 -0.45 -8.93
N ILE A 461 5.21 -0.95 -7.71
CA ILE A 461 5.53 -2.34 -7.37
C ILE A 461 4.31 -3.21 -7.62
#